data_f9756d1bbde91dc864b481cbdf7640ef
#
_entry.id   f9756d1bbde91dc864b481cbdf7640ef
#
_cell.length_a   1.000
_cell.length_b   1.000
_cell.length_c   1.000
_cell.angle_alpha   90.00
_cell.angle_beta   90.00
_cell.angle_gamma   90.00
#
_symmetry.space_group_name_H-M   'P 1'
#
loop_
_entity.id
_entity.type
_entity.pdbx_description
1 polymer ?
#
loop_
_entity_poly.entity_id
_entity_poly.type
_entity_poly.pdbx_seq_one_letter_code
_entity_poly.pdbx_strand_id
1 'polypeptide(L)'
;PNNIEAEQAVIGSILVSNDIFDEISTLISSINFYDPMHQRIFEAIESLIYKGMLANPITLKNYFEDEKDDLDVPEYLVKITKFSTSVRQAVEYSKIIYDMFVRRELIKISEQTIDSAKLNELDTNGQTIIENSERLLFDLAEKGSFNSSLVKFDEAMKQTIEMASAAYKNEEGIVGVPTGLRDLDDKLGGLHQSDLIIIAGRPSMGKTSLATNIAFNAAQKLQESGKKSSIAFFSLEMSSEQLSTRIISEQARISSNDIRRGRISDEQFDKFLETSKNIAELPLYIDETPAISIAAMSNRA
;
A
#
# COMPACT_ATOMS: atom_id res chain seq x y z
N PRO A 1 15.74 5.62 20.51
CA PRO A 1 16.10 4.20 20.32
C PRO A 1 17.25 4.05 19.32
N ASN A 2 18.31 3.35 19.70
CA ASN A 2 19.47 3.04 18.86
C ASN A 2 20.12 1.72 19.31
N ASN A 3 21.00 1.19 18.47
CA ASN A 3 21.86 0.07 18.79
C ASN A 3 23.20 0.26 18.05
N ILE A 4 24.10 1.01 18.67
CA ILE A 4 25.40 1.37 18.09
C ILE A 4 26.26 0.13 17.81
N GLU A 5 26.19 -0.91 18.65
CA GLU A 5 26.93 -2.15 18.45
C GLU A 5 26.46 -2.89 17.18
N ALA A 6 25.15 -2.90 16.93
CA ALA A 6 24.60 -3.48 15.70
C ALA A 6 25.05 -2.68 14.46
N GLU A 7 25.07 -1.34 14.55
CA GLU A 7 25.54 -0.47 13.47
C GLU A 7 27.02 -0.72 13.15
N GLN A 8 27.86 -0.77 14.17
CA GLN A 8 29.29 -1.09 14.03
C GLN A 8 29.52 -2.47 13.42
N ALA A 9 28.74 -3.47 13.86
CA ALA A 9 28.86 -4.82 13.37
C ALA A 9 28.46 -4.94 11.88
N VAL A 10 27.39 -4.25 11.46
CA VAL A 10 26.95 -4.23 10.06
C VAL A 10 28.00 -3.55 9.18
N ILE A 11 28.42 -2.34 9.52
CA ILE A 11 29.47 -1.62 8.77
C ILE A 11 30.76 -2.41 8.73
N GLY A 12 31.21 -2.93 9.89
CA GLY A 12 32.42 -3.75 9.98
C GLY A 12 32.38 -5.00 9.10
N SER A 13 31.22 -5.63 9.00
CA SER A 13 31.03 -6.81 8.15
C SER A 13 31.12 -6.47 6.66
N ILE A 14 30.55 -5.34 6.22
CA ILE A 14 30.66 -4.87 4.83
C ILE A 14 32.13 -4.52 4.50
N LEU A 15 32.84 -3.87 5.41
CA LEU A 15 34.24 -3.49 5.20
C LEU A 15 35.17 -4.70 5.09
N VAL A 16 34.82 -5.85 5.70
CA VAL A 16 35.57 -7.10 5.62
C VAL A 16 35.19 -7.90 4.35
N SER A 17 33.91 -7.90 3.98
CA SER A 17 33.38 -8.60 2.81
C SER A 17 32.31 -7.75 2.13
N ASN A 18 32.64 -7.15 0.99
CA ASN A 18 31.71 -6.29 0.26
C ASN A 18 30.52 -7.07 -0.34
N ASP A 19 30.65 -8.38 -0.53
CA ASP A 19 29.61 -9.23 -1.11
C ASP A 19 28.29 -9.22 -0.30
N ILE A 20 28.37 -8.93 1.00
CA ILE A 20 27.20 -8.82 1.86
C ILE A 20 26.42 -7.51 1.68
N PHE A 21 27.01 -6.52 1.02
CA PHE A 21 26.37 -5.22 0.83
C PHE A 21 25.04 -5.34 0.06
N ASP A 22 25.00 -6.16 -0.97
CA ASP A 22 23.79 -6.35 -1.78
C ASP A 22 22.61 -6.86 -0.94
N GLU A 23 22.85 -7.75 0.03
CA GLU A 23 21.82 -8.27 0.90
C GLU A 23 21.40 -7.22 1.96
N ILE A 24 22.37 -6.50 2.53
CA ILE A 24 22.14 -5.46 3.53
C ILE A 24 21.40 -4.25 2.93
N SER A 25 21.79 -3.78 1.76
CA SER A 25 21.21 -2.63 1.08
C SER A 25 19.73 -2.82 0.69
N THR A 26 19.26 -4.07 0.62
CA THR A 26 17.82 -4.36 0.47
C THR A 26 17.03 -4.13 1.76
N LEU A 27 17.66 -4.05 2.91
CA LEU A 27 17.02 -3.95 4.23
C LEU A 27 17.17 -2.56 4.86
N ILE A 28 18.30 -1.91 4.66
CA ILE A 28 18.62 -0.62 5.25
C ILE A 28 19.38 0.28 4.27
N SER A 29 19.24 1.58 4.50
CA SER A 29 19.99 2.65 3.84
C SER A 29 20.69 3.53 4.89
N SER A 30 21.49 4.49 4.45
CA SER A 30 22.24 5.39 5.34
C SER A 30 21.37 6.09 6.39
N ILE A 31 20.16 6.53 6.02
CA ILE A 31 19.24 7.24 6.92
C ILE A 31 18.74 6.39 8.10
N ASN A 32 18.87 5.08 8.03
CA ASN A 32 18.40 4.17 9.08
C ASN A 32 19.36 4.11 10.27
N PHE A 33 20.61 4.49 10.09
CA PHE A 33 21.59 4.56 11.17
C PHE A 33 21.28 5.71 12.12
N TYR A 34 21.56 5.53 13.39
CA TYR A 34 21.40 6.56 14.42
C TYR A 34 22.61 7.51 14.47
N ASP A 35 23.81 6.93 14.42
CA ASP A 35 25.05 7.69 14.48
C ASP A 35 25.30 8.40 13.13
N PRO A 36 25.44 9.75 13.12
CA PRO A 36 25.71 10.49 11.88
C PRO A 36 26.99 10.05 11.17
N MET A 37 28.00 9.60 11.91
CA MET A 37 29.24 9.08 11.34
C MET A 37 28.98 7.77 10.62
N HIS A 38 28.16 6.88 11.20
CA HIS A 38 27.79 5.62 10.55
C HIS A 38 26.95 5.86 9.29
N GLN A 39 26.06 6.87 9.29
CA GLN A 39 25.32 7.27 8.09
C GLN A 39 26.28 7.62 6.95
N ARG A 40 27.24 8.49 7.24
CA ARG A 40 28.24 8.98 6.27
C ARG A 40 29.17 7.85 5.80
N ILE A 41 29.59 6.96 6.70
CA ILE A 41 30.41 5.79 6.34
C ILE A 41 29.60 4.88 5.39
N PHE A 42 28.35 4.63 5.67
CA PHE A 42 27.50 3.77 4.83
C PHE A 42 27.30 4.40 3.44
N GLU A 43 27.05 5.72 3.34
CA GLU A 43 26.96 6.44 2.06
C GLU A 43 28.26 6.36 1.25
N ALA A 44 29.40 6.49 1.92
CA ALA A 44 30.69 6.35 1.26
C ALA A 44 30.95 4.91 0.77
N ILE A 45 30.57 3.90 1.55
CA ILE A 45 30.61 2.49 1.15
C ILE A 45 29.75 2.27 -0.09
N GLU A 46 28.50 2.72 -0.05
CA GLU A 46 27.54 2.61 -1.15
C GLU A 46 28.08 3.26 -2.43
N SER A 47 28.63 4.49 -2.32
CA SER A 47 29.22 5.20 -3.45
C SER A 47 30.42 4.47 -4.07
N LEU A 48 31.26 3.83 -3.25
CA LEU A 48 32.42 3.03 -3.74
C LEU A 48 31.95 1.79 -4.46
N ILE A 49 31.06 1.02 -3.86
CA ILE A 49 30.57 -0.25 -4.41
C ILE A 49 29.84 -0.03 -5.74
N TYR A 50 29.00 1.00 -5.87
CA TYR A 50 28.33 1.34 -7.12
C TYR A 50 29.29 1.81 -8.23
N LYS A 51 30.47 2.31 -7.86
CA LYS A 51 31.55 2.61 -8.81
C LYS A 51 32.38 1.39 -9.19
N GLY A 52 32.05 0.21 -8.66
CA GLY A 52 32.84 -1.02 -8.86
C GLY A 52 34.15 -1.06 -8.10
N MET A 53 34.28 -0.23 -7.06
CA MET A 53 35.48 -0.14 -6.21
C MET A 53 35.26 -0.91 -4.91
N LEU A 54 36.35 -1.46 -4.35
CA LEU A 54 36.26 -2.11 -3.05
C LEU A 54 36.15 -1.06 -1.93
N ALA A 55 35.15 -1.22 -1.08
CA ALA A 55 34.97 -0.43 0.13
C ALA A 55 35.72 -1.10 1.28
N ASN A 56 36.82 -0.49 1.72
CA ASN A 56 37.62 -0.94 2.86
C ASN A 56 38.17 0.28 3.61
N PRO A 57 38.77 0.13 4.81
CA PRO A 57 39.27 1.27 5.58
C PRO A 57 40.27 2.16 4.85
N ILE A 58 41.04 1.60 3.90
CA ILE A 58 42.04 2.34 3.13
C ILE A 58 41.37 3.20 2.04
N THR A 59 40.44 2.63 1.29
CA THR A 59 39.72 3.36 0.22
C THR A 59 38.76 4.41 0.76
N LEU A 60 38.15 4.17 1.91
CA LEU A 60 37.27 5.12 2.58
C LEU A 60 38.02 6.30 3.19
N LYS A 61 39.32 6.15 3.57
CA LYS A 61 40.10 7.23 4.13
C LYS A 61 40.02 8.52 3.31
N ASN A 62 40.13 8.39 1.98
CA ASN A 62 40.13 9.54 1.07
C ASN A 62 38.79 10.32 1.06
N TYR A 63 37.68 9.72 1.52
CA TYR A 63 36.38 10.41 1.63
C TYR A 63 36.30 11.30 2.87
N PHE A 64 37.19 11.12 3.84
CA PHE A 64 37.17 11.80 5.13
C PHE A 64 38.45 12.67 5.40
N GLU A 65 39.35 12.77 4.43
CA GLU A 65 40.63 13.52 4.61
C GLU A 65 40.48 15.05 4.79
N ASP A 66 39.39 15.63 4.26
CA ASP A 66 39.16 17.08 4.30
C ASP A 66 38.43 17.55 5.58
N GLU A 67 38.06 16.65 6.48
CA GLU A 67 37.27 16.96 7.64
C GLU A 67 38.11 17.06 8.92
N LYS A 68 38.03 18.23 9.55
CA LYS A 68 38.60 18.48 10.88
C LYS A 68 37.63 18.02 11.98
N ASP A 69 37.21 16.76 11.92
CA ASP A 69 36.48 16.18 13.04
C ASP A 69 37.47 15.70 14.12
N ASP A 70 37.10 15.83 15.39
CA ASP A 70 37.90 15.38 16.54
C ASP A 70 38.16 13.86 16.58
N LEU A 71 37.55 13.09 15.65
CA LEU A 71 37.69 11.65 15.55
C LEU A 71 38.65 11.29 14.40
N ASP A 72 39.65 10.47 14.69
CA ASP A 72 40.48 9.85 13.67
C ASP A 72 39.67 8.75 12.95
N VAL A 73 38.96 9.17 11.89
CA VAL A 73 38.05 8.29 11.13
C VAL A 73 38.80 7.04 10.60
N PRO A 74 40.03 7.12 10.06
CA PRO A 74 40.79 5.96 9.67
C PRO A 74 41.00 4.92 10.79
N GLU A 75 41.38 5.39 12.00
CA GLU A 75 41.54 4.51 13.16
C GLU A 75 40.21 3.87 13.56
N TYR A 76 39.11 4.67 13.53
CA TYR A 76 37.78 4.21 13.82
C TYR A 76 37.31 3.13 12.83
N LEU A 77 37.54 3.29 11.53
CA LEU A 77 37.23 2.29 10.52
C LEU A 77 37.93 0.96 10.76
N VAL A 78 39.21 0.99 11.10
CA VAL A 78 39.97 -0.21 11.48
C VAL A 78 39.42 -0.86 12.74
N LYS A 79 38.99 -0.05 13.71
CA LYS A 79 38.35 -0.56 14.94
C LYS A 79 37.02 -1.26 14.64
N ILE A 80 36.20 -0.69 13.78
CA ILE A 80 34.88 -1.25 13.41
C ILE A 80 35.03 -2.61 12.72
N THR A 81 36.07 -2.85 11.91
CA THR A 81 36.26 -4.16 11.27
C THR A 81 36.42 -5.31 12.25
N LYS A 82 36.83 -5.02 13.51
CA LYS A 82 36.93 -6.05 14.57
C LYS A 82 35.55 -6.54 15.07
N PHE A 83 34.49 -5.79 14.80
CA PHE A 83 33.11 -6.16 15.13
C PHE A 83 32.42 -6.91 13.99
N SER A 84 33.15 -7.25 12.90
CA SER A 84 32.59 -8.01 11.80
C SER A 84 32.01 -9.35 12.26
N THR A 85 30.87 -9.70 11.66
CA THR A 85 30.11 -10.90 12.00
C THR A 85 29.81 -11.74 10.75
N SER A 86 29.17 -12.90 10.92
CA SER A 86 28.70 -13.69 9.79
C SER A 86 27.60 -12.94 9.01
N VAL A 87 27.46 -13.24 7.71
CA VAL A 87 26.42 -12.67 6.83
C VAL A 87 25.04 -12.75 7.48
N ARG A 88 24.68 -13.90 8.01
CA ARG A 88 23.39 -14.10 8.67
C ARG A 88 23.17 -13.16 9.87
N GLN A 89 24.21 -12.96 10.68
CA GLN A 89 24.12 -12.05 11.83
C GLN A 89 24.07 -10.60 11.38
N ALA A 90 24.81 -10.20 10.34
CA ALA A 90 24.76 -8.86 9.78
C ALA A 90 23.36 -8.52 9.26
N VAL A 91 22.69 -9.47 8.61
CA VAL A 91 21.28 -9.35 8.17
C VAL A 91 20.31 -9.18 9.36
N GLU A 92 20.47 -9.95 10.42
CA GLU A 92 19.65 -9.80 11.62
C GLU A 92 19.90 -8.44 12.31
N TYR A 93 21.14 -7.99 12.37
CA TYR A 93 21.47 -6.66 12.92
C TYR A 93 20.90 -5.53 12.04
N SER A 94 20.88 -5.69 10.73
CA SER A 94 20.22 -4.74 9.83
C SER A 94 18.73 -4.60 10.13
N LYS A 95 18.03 -5.69 10.42
CA LYS A 95 16.63 -5.64 10.86
C LYS A 95 16.46 -4.90 12.19
N ILE A 96 17.39 -5.08 13.13
CA ILE A 96 17.39 -4.35 14.40
C ILE A 96 17.59 -2.84 14.16
N ILE A 97 18.55 -2.46 13.32
CA ILE A 97 18.80 -1.06 12.95
C ILE A 97 17.54 -0.44 12.37
N TYR A 98 16.89 -1.17 11.45
CA TYR A 98 15.64 -0.73 10.83
C TYR A 98 14.50 -0.56 11.87
N ASP A 99 14.30 -1.52 12.77
CA ASP A 99 13.29 -1.40 13.84
C ASP A 99 13.56 -0.18 14.73
N MET A 100 14.82 0.08 15.08
CA MET A 100 15.19 1.28 15.85
C MET A 100 14.93 2.57 15.07
N PHE A 101 15.16 2.59 13.77
CA PHE A 101 14.80 3.71 12.90
C PHE A 101 13.30 3.96 12.89
N VAL A 102 12.49 2.93 12.66
CA VAL A 102 11.01 3.05 12.67
C VAL A 102 10.51 3.60 14.00
N ARG A 103 11.06 3.15 15.11
CA ARG A 103 10.72 3.68 16.44
C ARG A 103 11.08 5.17 16.59
N ARG A 104 12.22 5.61 16.05
CA ARG A 104 12.59 7.04 16.04
C ARG A 104 11.64 7.88 15.21
N GLU A 105 11.28 7.41 14.03
CA GLU A 105 10.32 8.12 13.17
C GLU A 105 8.92 8.17 13.80
N LEU A 106 8.45 7.09 14.46
CA LEU A 106 7.20 7.09 15.21
C LEU A 106 7.21 8.13 16.37
N ILE A 107 8.32 8.25 17.09
CA ILE A 107 8.47 9.25 18.15
C ILE A 107 8.38 10.64 17.53
N LYS A 108 9.11 10.90 16.45
CA LYS A 108 9.13 12.19 15.75
C LYS A 108 7.73 12.58 15.23
N ILE A 109 7.01 11.65 14.60
CA ILE A 109 5.62 11.85 14.13
C ILE A 109 4.72 12.19 15.33
N SER A 110 4.86 11.46 16.44
CA SER A 110 4.08 11.70 17.65
C SER A 110 4.34 13.08 18.25
N GLU A 111 5.60 13.51 18.33
CA GLU A 111 5.98 14.83 18.81
C GLU A 111 5.42 15.94 17.90
N GLN A 112 5.52 15.79 16.59
CA GLN A 112 4.93 16.71 15.61
C GLN A 112 3.41 16.80 15.76
N THR A 113 2.75 15.65 15.97
CA THR A 113 1.30 15.61 16.20
C THR A 113 0.91 16.30 17.50
N ILE A 114 1.67 16.08 18.58
CA ILE A 114 1.47 16.76 19.88
C ILE A 114 1.64 18.27 19.75
N ASP A 115 2.70 18.71 19.06
CA ASP A 115 2.98 20.14 18.90
C ASP A 115 1.90 20.81 18.03
N SER A 116 1.50 20.18 16.92
CA SER A 116 0.39 20.66 16.09
C SER A 116 -0.94 20.75 16.87
N ALA A 117 -1.21 19.80 17.75
CA ALA A 117 -2.42 19.80 18.56
C ALA A 117 -2.43 20.86 19.67
N LYS A 118 -1.25 21.33 20.12
CA LYS A 118 -1.11 22.40 21.11
C LYS A 118 -1.22 23.80 20.50
N LEU A 119 -0.91 23.93 19.19
CA LEU A 119 -0.97 25.21 18.49
C LEU A 119 -2.44 25.55 18.22
N ASN A 120 -2.91 26.69 18.75
CA ASN A 120 -4.24 27.24 18.46
C ASN A 120 -4.16 28.16 17.22
N GLU A 121 -3.72 27.64 16.08
CA GLU A 121 -3.77 28.39 14.83
C GLU A 121 -5.18 28.33 14.22
N LEU A 122 -5.71 29.48 13.76
CA LEU A 122 -7.06 29.60 13.23
C LEU A 122 -7.30 28.75 11.97
N ASP A 123 -6.23 28.40 11.26
CA ASP A 123 -6.28 27.64 10.00
C ASP A 123 -6.07 26.12 10.18
N THR A 124 -5.75 25.63 11.39
CA THR A 124 -5.47 24.24 11.65
C THR A 124 -6.55 23.63 12.51
N ASN A 125 -7.50 22.94 11.89
CA ASN A 125 -8.52 22.21 12.63
C ASN A 125 -8.03 20.78 13.00
N GLY A 126 -8.70 20.15 13.99
CA GLY A 126 -8.35 18.81 14.45
C GLY A 126 -8.36 17.75 13.34
N GLN A 127 -9.23 17.90 12.34
CA GLN A 127 -9.31 17.00 11.20
C GLN A 127 -8.03 17.06 10.35
N THR A 128 -7.51 18.25 10.09
CA THR A 128 -6.27 18.44 9.34
C THR A 128 -5.05 17.81 10.05
N ILE A 129 -5.04 17.88 11.40
CA ILE A 129 -3.96 17.24 12.20
C ILE A 129 -4.03 15.72 12.06
N ILE A 130 -5.23 15.13 12.11
CA ILE A 130 -5.44 13.69 11.90
C ILE A 130 -4.95 13.28 10.52
N GLU A 131 -5.40 13.96 9.46
CA GLU A 131 -5.01 13.65 8.07
C GLU A 131 -3.49 13.74 7.84
N ASN A 132 -2.83 14.73 8.42
CA ASN A 132 -1.38 14.85 8.33
C ASN A 132 -0.66 13.72 9.07
N SER A 133 -1.15 13.34 10.25
CA SER A 133 -0.57 12.25 11.04
C SER A 133 -0.76 10.90 10.33
N GLU A 134 -1.95 10.64 9.78
CA GLU A 134 -2.23 9.45 8.97
C GLU A 134 -1.30 9.35 7.76
N ARG A 135 -1.10 10.48 7.04
CA ARG A 135 -0.19 10.51 5.89
C ARG A 135 1.24 10.17 6.29
N LEU A 136 1.76 10.76 7.38
CA LEU A 136 3.13 10.49 7.84
C LEU A 136 3.31 9.04 8.28
N LEU A 137 2.31 8.45 8.93
CA LEU A 137 2.31 7.04 9.33
C LEU A 137 2.25 6.13 8.11
N PHE A 138 1.43 6.46 7.11
CA PHE A 138 1.34 5.73 5.85
C PHE A 138 2.67 5.78 5.09
N ASP A 139 3.27 6.96 4.94
CA ASP A 139 4.57 7.13 4.27
C ASP A 139 5.68 6.32 4.98
N LEU A 140 5.63 6.23 6.32
CA LEU A 140 6.56 5.42 7.09
C LEU A 140 6.34 3.92 6.84
N ALA A 141 5.09 3.47 6.81
CA ALA A 141 4.74 2.08 6.55
C ALA A 141 5.09 1.65 5.11
N GLU A 142 4.88 2.53 4.12
CA GLU A 142 5.24 2.28 2.73
C GLU A 142 6.76 2.17 2.55
N LYS A 143 7.54 3.07 3.16
CA LYS A 143 9.00 2.99 3.18
C LYS A 143 9.51 1.72 3.87
N GLY A 144 8.73 1.15 4.77
CA GLY A 144 9.05 -0.09 5.48
C GLY A 144 8.78 -1.35 4.71
N SER A 145 7.99 -1.28 3.66
CA SER A 145 7.75 -2.42 2.78
C SER A 145 8.88 -2.59 1.75
N PHE A 146 10.15 -2.67 2.21
CA PHE A 146 11.27 -3.13 1.38
C PHE A 146 11.11 -4.57 0.87
N ASN A 147 9.91 -5.14 1.00
CA ASN A 147 9.54 -6.44 0.46
C ASN A 147 9.18 -6.43 -1.03
N SER A 148 9.59 -5.43 -1.81
CA SER A 148 9.74 -5.61 -3.24
C SER A 148 11.04 -6.37 -3.52
N SER A 149 11.16 -7.55 -2.91
CA SER A 149 12.23 -8.47 -3.25
C SER A 149 12.10 -8.79 -4.74
N LEU A 150 13.19 -8.65 -5.48
CA LEU A 150 13.28 -9.19 -6.83
C LEU A 150 12.85 -10.66 -6.77
N VAL A 151 11.65 -10.95 -7.27
CA VAL A 151 11.15 -12.32 -7.34
C VAL A 151 11.91 -13.02 -8.44
N LYS A 152 12.52 -14.16 -8.15
CA LYS A 152 13.20 -14.97 -9.18
C LYS A 152 12.18 -15.36 -10.24
N PHE A 153 12.62 -15.33 -11.50
CA PHE A 153 11.74 -15.63 -12.63
C PHE A 153 11.09 -17.01 -12.54
N ASP A 154 11.77 -18.00 -11.94
CA ASP A 154 11.23 -19.34 -11.72
C ASP A 154 10.03 -19.35 -10.73
N GLU A 155 10.08 -18.51 -9.69
CA GLU A 155 8.97 -18.33 -8.75
C GLU A 155 7.81 -17.59 -9.40
N ALA A 156 8.08 -16.52 -10.13
CA ALA A 156 7.07 -15.80 -10.90
C ALA A 156 6.41 -16.70 -11.95
N MET A 157 7.19 -17.56 -12.63
CA MET A 157 6.70 -18.52 -13.60
C MET A 157 5.78 -19.59 -12.96
N LYS A 158 6.12 -20.10 -11.78
CA LYS A 158 5.25 -21.04 -11.05
C LYS A 158 3.89 -20.42 -10.74
N GLN A 159 3.87 -19.20 -10.23
CA GLN A 159 2.62 -18.46 -9.96
C GLN A 159 1.81 -18.26 -11.25
N THR A 160 2.47 -17.92 -12.36
CA THR A 160 1.82 -17.76 -13.65
C THR A 160 1.22 -19.08 -14.15
N ILE A 161 1.92 -20.20 -13.98
CA ILE A 161 1.41 -21.53 -14.38
C ILE A 161 0.21 -21.93 -13.51
N GLU A 162 0.24 -21.64 -12.21
CA GLU A 162 -0.89 -21.89 -11.31
C GLU A 162 -2.12 -21.07 -11.71
N MET A 163 -1.94 -19.77 -12.00
CA MET A 163 -3.00 -18.90 -12.51
C MET A 163 -3.57 -19.43 -13.86
N ALA A 164 -2.71 -19.77 -14.81
CA ALA A 164 -3.11 -20.30 -16.10
C ALA A 164 -3.83 -21.65 -15.97
N SER A 165 -3.40 -22.52 -15.04
CA SER A 165 -4.06 -23.79 -14.76
C SER A 165 -5.43 -23.61 -14.13
N ALA A 166 -5.58 -22.62 -13.22
CA ALA A 166 -6.86 -22.28 -12.63
C ALA A 166 -7.83 -21.72 -13.71
N ALA A 167 -7.33 -20.86 -14.60
CA ALA A 167 -8.07 -20.32 -15.73
C ALA A 167 -8.54 -21.42 -16.68
N TYR A 168 -7.65 -22.35 -17.02
CA TYR A 168 -7.95 -23.46 -17.94
C TYR A 168 -9.03 -24.42 -17.39
N LYS A 169 -9.09 -24.58 -16.06
CA LYS A 169 -10.11 -25.42 -15.40
C LYS A 169 -11.44 -24.71 -15.21
N ASN A 170 -11.49 -23.40 -15.42
CA ASN A 170 -12.71 -22.63 -15.27
C ASN A 170 -13.49 -22.65 -16.60
N GLU A 171 -14.59 -23.40 -16.65
CA GLU A 171 -15.43 -23.56 -17.85
C GLU A 171 -16.06 -22.21 -18.32
N GLU A 172 -16.19 -21.23 -17.43
CA GLU A 172 -16.74 -19.91 -17.74
C GLU A 172 -15.73 -18.96 -18.42
N GLY A 173 -14.42 -19.32 -18.46
CA GLY A 173 -13.37 -18.52 -19.12
C GLY A 173 -13.02 -17.19 -18.43
N ILE A 174 -13.65 -16.87 -17.29
CA ILE A 174 -13.46 -15.63 -16.55
C ILE A 174 -12.67 -15.96 -15.28
N VAL A 175 -11.45 -15.43 -15.17
CA VAL A 175 -10.56 -15.66 -14.02
C VAL A 175 -10.77 -14.62 -12.92
N GLY A 176 -11.01 -13.38 -13.32
CA GLY A 176 -11.31 -12.26 -12.42
C GLY A 176 -12.73 -12.27 -11.89
N VAL A 177 -13.11 -11.19 -11.20
CA VAL A 177 -14.49 -10.95 -10.78
C VAL A 177 -15.28 -10.46 -12.00
N PRO A 178 -16.37 -11.13 -12.41
CA PRO A 178 -17.11 -10.74 -13.61
C PRO A 178 -17.81 -9.39 -13.40
N THR A 179 -17.82 -8.57 -14.45
CA THR A 179 -18.56 -7.30 -14.47
C THR A 179 -20.06 -7.50 -14.72
N GLY A 180 -20.44 -8.69 -15.20
CA GLY A 180 -21.80 -9.01 -15.65
C GLY A 180 -22.15 -8.46 -17.04
N LEU A 181 -21.18 -7.86 -17.72
CA LEU A 181 -21.29 -7.38 -19.10
C LEU A 181 -20.46 -8.27 -20.01
N ARG A 182 -21.13 -9.17 -20.73
CA ARG A 182 -20.48 -10.23 -21.50
C ARG A 182 -19.33 -9.74 -22.39
N ASP A 183 -19.55 -8.72 -23.21
CA ASP A 183 -18.53 -8.21 -24.14
C ASP A 183 -17.33 -7.56 -23.41
N LEU A 184 -17.55 -7.06 -22.19
CA LEU A 184 -16.49 -6.51 -21.34
C LEU A 184 -15.72 -7.63 -20.65
N ASP A 185 -16.45 -8.62 -20.14
CA ASP A 185 -15.87 -9.80 -19.50
C ASP A 185 -15.04 -10.63 -20.48
N ASP A 186 -15.53 -10.81 -21.72
CA ASP A 186 -14.80 -11.50 -22.79
C ASP A 186 -13.46 -10.79 -23.13
N LYS A 187 -13.42 -9.46 -23.02
CA LYS A 187 -12.20 -8.67 -23.31
C LYS A 187 -11.23 -8.57 -22.14
N LEU A 188 -11.75 -8.46 -20.92
CA LEU A 188 -10.95 -8.26 -19.71
C LEU A 188 -10.59 -9.58 -19.02
N GLY A 189 -11.35 -10.66 -19.24
CA GLY A 189 -11.26 -11.87 -18.43
C GLY A 189 -11.81 -11.68 -17.00
N GLY A 190 -12.65 -10.64 -16.80
CA GLY A 190 -13.10 -10.15 -15.50
C GLY A 190 -12.18 -9.09 -14.89
N LEU A 191 -12.51 -8.65 -13.67
CA LEU A 191 -11.70 -7.67 -12.91
C LEU A 191 -10.65 -8.43 -12.10
N HIS A 192 -9.36 -8.16 -12.33
CA HIS A 192 -8.26 -8.83 -11.65
C HIS A 192 -7.76 -8.03 -10.45
N GLN A 193 -7.13 -8.72 -9.51
CA GLN A 193 -6.47 -8.07 -8.37
C GLN A 193 -5.35 -7.15 -8.85
N SER A 194 -5.19 -6.02 -8.20
CA SER A 194 -4.18 -4.98 -8.49
C SER A 194 -4.42 -4.20 -9.79
N ASP A 195 -5.51 -4.44 -10.53
CA ASP A 195 -5.83 -3.64 -11.70
C ASP A 195 -6.45 -2.28 -11.32
N LEU A 196 -6.05 -1.25 -12.03
CA LEU A 196 -6.69 0.06 -12.03
C LEU A 196 -7.45 0.27 -13.34
N ILE A 197 -8.79 0.24 -13.28
CA ILE A 197 -9.66 0.45 -14.44
C ILE A 197 -10.30 1.82 -14.36
N ILE A 198 -10.07 2.66 -15.37
CA ILE A 198 -10.59 4.03 -15.42
C ILE A 198 -11.74 4.10 -16.41
N ILE A 199 -12.92 4.53 -15.93
CA ILE A 199 -14.10 4.80 -16.74
C ILE A 199 -14.27 6.31 -16.89
N ALA A 200 -14.11 6.83 -18.11
CA ALA A 200 -14.26 8.24 -18.42
C ALA A 200 -15.42 8.49 -19.40
N GLY A 201 -16.03 9.65 -19.30
CA GLY A 201 -17.12 10.07 -20.17
C GLY A 201 -17.61 11.48 -19.81
N ARG A 202 -18.32 12.13 -20.73
CA ARG A 202 -18.94 13.44 -20.47
C ARG A 202 -20.00 13.33 -19.36
N PRO A 203 -20.33 14.42 -18.66
CA PRO A 203 -21.44 14.43 -17.71
C PRO A 203 -22.72 13.83 -18.33
N SER A 204 -23.50 13.12 -17.52
CA SER A 204 -24.77 12.48 -17.92
C SER A 204 -24.69 11.34 -18.93
N MET A 205 -23.48 10.85 -19.27
CA MET A 205 -23.31 9.71 -20.18
C MET A 205 -23.43 8.32 -19.52
N GLY A 206 -23.85 8.27 -18.26
CA GLY A 206 -24.13 7.00 -17.57
C GLY A 206 -22.94 6.33 -16.87
N LYS A 207 -21.84 7.05 -16.62
CA LYS A 207 -20.66 6.50 -15.88
C LYS A 207 -21.07 5.82 -14.57
N THR A 208 -21.81 6.55 -13.73
CA THR A 208 -22.27 6.04 -12.42
C THR A 208 -23.21 4.84 -12.58
N SER A 209 -24.11 4.84 -13.60
CA SER A 209 -24.96 3.68 -13.89
C SER A 209 -24.13 2.45 -14.24
N LEU A 210 -23.15 2.61 -15.10
CA LEU A 210 -22.24 1.51 -15.46
C LEU A 210 -21.48 0.98 -14.25
N ALA A 211 -20.88 1.88 -13.45
CA ALA A 211 -20.15 1.50 -12.25
C ALA A 211 -21.05 0.80 -11.22
N THR A 212 -22.29 1.29 -11.03
CA THR A 212 -23.27 0.68 -10.12
C THR A 212 -23.65 -0.73 -10.58
N ASN A 213 -23.87 -0.93 -11.88
CA ASN A 213 -24.20 -2.23 -12.44
C ASN A 213 -23.05 -3.23 -12.30
N ILE A 214 -21.81 -2.79 -12.59
CA ILE A 214 -20.62 -3.61 -12.38
C ILE A 214 -20.52 -4.03 -10.90
N ALA A 215 -20.65 -3.07 -9.98
CA ALA A 215 -20.57 -3.35 -8.54
C ALA A 215 -21.65 -4.33 -8.07
N PHE A 216 -22.89 -4.14 -8.53
CA PHE A 216 -23.99 -5.05 -8.22
C PHE A 216 -23.77 -6.45 -8.76
N ASN A 217 -23.46 -6.58 -10.05
CA ASN A 217 -23.23 -7.88 -10.69
C ASN A 217 -22.03 -8.62 -10.06
N ALA A 218 -20.96 -7.90 -9.76
CA ALA A 218 -19.80 -8.45 -9.06
C ALA A 218 -20.17 -8.96 -7.66
N ALA A 219 -20.94 -8.19 -6.88
CA ALA A 219 -21.42 -8.61 -5.56
C ALA A 219 -22.31 -9.85 -5.63
N GLN A 220 -23.21 -9.93 -6.61
CA GLN A 220 -24.08 -11.08 -6.83
C GLN A 220 -23.24 -12.33 -7.14
N LYS A 221 -22.26 -12.22 -8.02
CA LYS A 221 -21.38 -13.35 -8.38
C LYS A 221 -20.49 -13.80 -7.22
N LEU A 222 -20.03 -12.88 -6.39
CA LEU A 222 -19.29 -13.23 -5.18
C LEU A 222 -20.16 -14.01 -4.19
N GLN A 223 -21.41 -13.59 -4.00
CA GLN A 223 -22.37 -14.31 -3.15
C GLN A 223 -22.65 -15.72 -3.69
N GLU A 224 -22.92 -15.87 -4.99
CA GLU A 224 -23.16 -17.15 -5.65
C GLU A 224 -21.96 -18.11 -5.53
N SER A 225 -20.73 -17.57 -5.60
CA SER A 225 -19.50 -18.36 -5.50
C SER A 225 -19.14 -18.77 -4.07
N GLY A 226 -19.83 -18.24 -3.05
CA GLY A 226 -19.54 -18.49 -1.63
C GLY A 226 -18.20 -17.93 -1.16
N LYS A 227 -17.56 -17.06 -1.94
CA LYS A 227 -16.30 -16.39 -1.56
C LYS A 227 -16.55 -15.37 -0.46
N LYS A 228 -15.71 -15.35 0.55
CA LYS A 228 -15.72 -14.36 1.63
C LYS A 228 -15.07 -13.02 1.18
N SER A 229 -15.58 -12.47 0.09
CA SER A 229 -15.10 -11.19 -0.47
C SER A 229 -16.28 -10.24 -0.57
N SER A 230 -15.99 -8.93 -0.57
CA SER A 230 -17.00 -7.88 -0.64
C SER A 230 -16.62 -6.84 -1.68
N ILE A 231 -17.61 -6.04 -2.09
CA ILE A 231 -17.45 -4.89 -2.98
C ILE A 231 -17.64 -3.63 -2.15
N ALA A 232 -16.68 -2.72 -2.18
CA ALA A 232 -16.79 -1.39 -1.59
C ALA A 232 -17.04 -0.35 -2.70
N PHE A 233 -18.10 0.44 -2.56
CA PHE A 233 -18.46 1.49 -3.49
C PHE A 233 -18.37 2.85 -2.79
N PHE A 234 -17.33 3.63 -3.10
CA PHE A 234 -17.15 4.99 -2.57
C PHE A 234 -17.80 6.01 -3.50
N SER A 235 -18.82 6.68 -3.01
CA SER A 235 -19.59 7.68 -3.78
C SER A 235 -19.33 9.07 -3.27
N LEU A 236 -18.78 9.95 -4.12
CA LEU A 236 -18.52 11.34 -3.77
C LEU A 236 -19.64 12.30 -4.24
N GLU A 237 -20.56 11.83 -5.09
CA GLU A 237 -21.60 12.67 -5.72
C GLU A 237 -23.02 12.26 -5.30
N MET A 238 -23.25 11.00 -5.02
CA MET A 238 -24.59 10.44 -4.77
C MET A 238 -24.67 9.83 -3.37
N SER A 239 -25.82 10.03 -2.69
CA SER A 239 -26.06 9.36 -1.42
C SER A 239 -26.29 7.85 -1.58
N SER A 240 -26.07 7.11 -0.50
CA SER A 240 -26.33 5.67 -0.42
C SER A 240 -27.78 5.32 -0.78
N GLU A 241 -28.74 6.15 -0.35
CA GLU A 241 -30.17 6.01 -0.69
C GLU A 241 -30.43 6.14 -2.19
N GLN A 242 -29.78 7.09 -2.86
CA GLN A 242 -29.91 7.29 -4.31
C GLN A 242 -29.34 6.11 -5.10
N LEU A 243 -28.19 5.59 -4.68
CA LEU A 243 -27.56 4.41 -5.30
C LEU A 243 -28.41 3.16 -5.07
N SER A 244 -28.86 2.94 -3.84
CA SER A 244 -29.73 1.81 -3.50
C SER A 244 -31.06 1.86 -4.27
N THR A 245 -31.68 3.05 -4.35
CA THR A 245 -32.91 3.22 -5.15
C THR A 245 -32.66 2.89 -6.63
N ARG A 246 -31.50 3.27 -7.17
CA ARG A 246 -31.15 2.95 -8.56
C ARG A 246 -31.00 1.43 -8.77
N ILE A 247 -30.29 0.75 -7.88
CA ILE A 247 -30.09 -0.71 -7.95
C ILE A 247 -31.45 -1.42 -7.86
N ILE A 248 -32.27 -1.11 -6.84
CA ILE A 248 -33.56 -1.77 -6.63
C ILE A 248 -34.50 -1.51 -7.81
N SER A 249 -34.57 -0.26 -8.30
CA SER A 249 -35.44 0.10 -9.43
C SER A 249 -35.08 -0.62 -10.71
N GLU A 250 -33.79 -0.81 -10.96
CA GLU A 250 -33.30 -1.57 -12.11
C GLU A 250 -33.66 -3.06 -12.00
N GLN A 251 -33.44 -3.67 -10.85
CA GLN A 251 -33.74 -5.07 -10.61
C GLN A 251 -35.25 -5.34 -10.61
N ALA A 252 -36.03 -4.43 -10.01
CA ALA A 252 -37.51 -4.50 -10.03
C ALA A 252 -38.11 -4.11 -11.39
N ARG A 253 -37.32 -3.50 -12.29
CA ARG A 253 -37.78 -2.91 -13.57
C ARG A 253 -38.87 -1.85 -13.38
N ILE A 254 -38.69 -0.99 -12.37
CA ILE A 254 -39.56 0.12 -12.04
C ILE A 254 -38.77 1.41 -12.20
N SER A 255 -39.40 2.45 -12.78
CA SER A 255 -38.72 3.74 -12.95
C SER A 255 -38.33 4.33 -11.61
N SER A 256 -37.03 4.64 -11.42
CA SER A 256 -36.53 5.34 -10.22
C SER A 256 -37.21 6.72 -10.01
N ASN A 257 -37.60 7.38 -11.10
CA ASN A 257 -38.30 8.65 -11.04
C ASN A 257 -39.73 8.49 -10.48
N ASP A 258 -40.42 7.41 -10.85
CA ASP A 258 -41.76 7.12 -10.37
C ASP A 258 -41.76 6.71 -8.89
N ILE A 259 -40.74 5.92 -8.48
CA ILE A 259 -40.51 5.61 -7.07
C ILE A 259 -40.33 6.91 -6.26
N ARG A 260 -39.45 7.80 -6.69
CA ARG A 260 -39.15 9.05 -6.01
C ARG A 260 -40.39 10.01 -5.94
N ARG A 261 -41.31 9.93 -6.90
CA ARG A 261 -42.52 10.75 -6.96
C ARG A 261 -43.73 10.07 -6.33
N GLY A 262 -43.57 8.84 -5.82
CA GLY A 262 -44.68 8.07 -5.27
C GLY A 262 -45.73 7.69 -6.33
N ARG A 263 -45.35 7.60 -7.60
CA ARG A 263 -46.22 7.26 -8.74
C ARG A 263 -46.11 5.81 -9.15
N ILE A 264 -46.17 4.92 -8.16
CA ILE A 264 -46.09 3.46 -8.38
C ILE A 264 -47.38 2.83 -7.88
N SER A 265 -47.82 1.75 -8.54
CA SER A 265 -48.98 0.96 -8.09
C SER A 265 -48.63 0.10 -6.86
N ASP A 266 -49.65 -0.39 -6.15
CA ASP A 266 -49.43 -1.29 -5.02
C ASP A 266 -48.67 -2.56 -5.45
N GLU A 267 -48.97 -3.13 -6.61
CA GLU A 267 -48.22 -4.27 -7.18
C GLU A 267 -46.74 -3.95 -7.44
N GLN A 268 -46.47 -2.71 -7.92
CA GLN A 268 -45.09 -2.27 -8.14
C GLN A 268 -44.37 -2.04 -6.81
N PHE A 269 -45.06 -1.55 -5.80
CA PHE A 269 -44.50 -1.39 -4.47
C PHE A 269 -44.18 -2.71 -3.81
N ASP A 270 -45.08 -3.70 -3.90
CA ASP A 270 -44.85 -5.05 -3.40
C ASP A 270 -43.65 -5.69 -4.08
N LYS A 271 -43.53 -5.57 -5.41
CA LYS A 271 -42.38 -6.04 -6.17
C LYS A 271 -41.07 -5.34 -5.76
N PHE A 272 -41.12 -4.03 -5.49
CA PHE A 272 -39.97 -3.28 -4.99
C PHE A 272 -39.50 -3.82 -3.63
N LEU A 273 -40.43 -4.08 -2.70
CA LEU A 273 -40.14 -4.65 -1.39
C LEU A 273 -39.56 -6.07 -1.49
N GLU A 274 -40.12 -6.91 -2.34
CA GLU A 274 -39.62 -8.29 -2.59
C GLU A 274 -38.20 -8.24 -3.14
N THR A 275 -37.97 -7.41 -4.17
CA THR A 275 -36.64 -7.24 -4.75
C THR A 275 -35.64 -6.75 -3.72
N SER A 276 -36.02 -5.77 -2.88
CA SER A 276 -35.12 -5.23 -1.85
C SER A 276 -34.70 -6.29 -0.83
N LYS A 277 -35.61 -7.20 -0.44
CA LYS A 277 -35.29 -8.32 0.45
C LYS A 277 -34.32 -9.30 -0.18
N ASN A 278 -34.48 -9.60 -1.46
CA ASN A 278 -33.66 -10.57 -2.18
C ASN A 278 -32.20 -10.09 -2.36
N ILE A 279 -31.99 -8.77 -2.42
CA ILE A 279 -30.65 -8.19 -2.62
C ILE A 279 -30.03 -7.62 -1.33
N ALA A 280 -30.75 -7.65 -0.21
CA ALA A 280 -30.30 -7.07 1.06
C ALA A 280 -29.04 -7.74 1.62
N GLU A 281 -28.82 -9.01 1.30
CA GLU A 281 -27.68 -9.80 1.81
C GLU A 281 -26.46 -9.78 0.88
N LEU A 282 -26.50 -8.98 -0.20
CA LEU A 282 -25.35 -8.88 -1.09
C LEU A 282 -24.15 -8.25 -0.38
N PRO A 283 -22.92 -8.76 -0.59
CA PRO A 283 -21.71 -8.22 0.00
C PRO A 283 -21.26 -6.91 -0.69
N LEU A 284 -22.17 -5.93 -0.78
CA LEU A 284 -21.96 -4.60 -1.36
C LEU A 284 -22.07 -3.52 -0.30
N TYR A 285 -20.97 -2.83 -0.04
CA TYR A 285 -20.88 -1.75 0.93
C TYR A 285 -20.78 -0.41 0.20
N ILE A 286 -21.59 0.57 0.61
CA ILE A 286 -21.60 1.92 0.03
C ILE A 286 -21.12 2.91 1.07
N ASP A 287 -20.09 3.67 0.74
CA ASP A 287 -19.58 4.79 1.53
C ASP A 287 -19.89 6.10 0.79
N GLU A 288 -20.59 7.01 1.45
CA GLU A 288 -20.97 8.32 0.90
C GLU A 288 -20.26 9.48 1.59
N THR A 289 -19.15 9.21 2.28
CA THR A 289 -18.39 10.23 2.98
C THR A 289 -17.83 11.25 1.97
N PRO A 290 -18.27 12.52 2.03
CA PRO A 290 -17.76 13.54 1.14
C PRO A 290 -16.29 13.82 1.45
N ALA A 291 -15.48 14.04 0.40
CA ALA A 291 -14.05 14.34 0.52
C ALA A 291 -13.26 13.34 1.39
N ILE A 292 -13.62 12.05 1.30
CA ILE A 292 -12.87 11.00 2.01
C ILE A 292 -11.38 11.03 1.62
N SER A 293 -10.49 10.98 2.62
CA SER A 293 -9.05 10.87 2.36
C SER A 293 -8.67 9.48 1.85
N ILE A 294 -7.56 9.39 1.12
CA ILE A 294 -7.05 8.10 0.63
C ILE A 294 -6.75 7.14 1.79
N ALA A 295 -6.19 7.66 2.89
CA ALA A 295 -5.91 6.86 4.08
C ALA A 295 -7.21 6.31 4.71
N ALA A 296 -8.25 7.14 4.84
CA ALA A 296 -9.55 6.70 5.35
C ALA A 296 -10.21 5.67 4.42
N MET A 297 -10.10 5.86 3.10
CA MET A 297 -10.57 4.90 2.10
C MET A 297 -9.86 3.55 2.23
N SER A 298 -8.53 3.57 2.35
CA SER A 298 -7.72 2.35 2.52
C SER A 298 -8.01 1.59 3.82
N ASN A 299 -8.34 2.30 4.89
CA ASN A 299 -8.70 1.68 6.18
C ASN A 299 -10.11 1.06 6.18
N ARG A 300 -11.00 1.52 5.30
CA ARG A 300 -12.38 1.01 5.19
C ARG A 300 -12.53 -0.10 4.15
N ALA A 301 -11.61 -0.17 3.19
CA ALA A 301 -11.55 -1.21 2.16
C ALA A 301 -10.80 -2.46 2.64
#